data_ee6f6f76e97a0ffc63b93310afdf5f4e
#
_entry.id   ee6f6f76e97a0ffc63b93310afdf5f4e
#
_cell.length_a   1.000
_cell.length_b   1.000
_cell.length_c   1.000
_cell.angle_alpha   90.00
_cell.angle_beta   90.00
_cell.angle_gamma   90.00
#
_symmetry.space_group_name_H-M   'P 1'
#
loop_
_entity.id
_entity.type
_entity.pdbx_description
1 polymer ?
#
loop_
_entity_poly.entity_id
_entity_poly.type
_entity_poly.pdbx_seq_one_letter_code
_entity_poly.pdbx_strand_id
1 'polypeptide(L)'
;MNTFLQKTFGLNPAKHSVRTEIIAGITTFLTMAYILAVNPSIFSALGSQGMPTNAVFTATALAAIVGCLVMSIYAKKPFGLAPGMGLNAFFVYTVCLAMGHPWQMALTAIFLEGILFILLTVTNVRKLIVDAIPVTMKRAIGAGIGLYIAFIGLKSAGIIVNSEATSVALGSFSEPAVILSIIGFLITSVLVILNVKGGMLLGIIATTLIGIPMGVTNFNGVMSTPPSIAPIFCQFEWSQILSWDMVAIVFTFLFIDMFDTIGTVVGVSVKSGMVDKDGNVDGINKVLMADAVATVAGAVFGTSTTTTYIESASGVSEGGRTGLTSFTIAVCFAIALMFSPLFLAIPGAATGPVLFIVGVMMASPVRDIDWSDYSEAIPAFVTMLLMPLAYSISDGIMLGMITYTLLNALSGKLKKVSVMMWILAVLFILRYVLI
;
A
#
# COMPACT_ATOMS: atom_id res chain seq x y z
N MET A 1 19.31 -2.83 -31.62
CA MET A 1 18.32 -3.25 -30.60
C MET A 1 18.96 -3.48 -29.23
N ASN A 2 20.04 -4.24 -29.13
CA ASN A 2 20.71 -4.52 -27.84
C ASN A 2 21.23 -3.28 -27.10
N THR A 3 21.82 -2.30 -27.82
CA THR A 3 22.37 -1.07 -27.22
C THR A 3 21.26 -0.18 -26.64
N PHE A 4 20.12 -0.10 -27.31
CA PHE A 4 18.95 0.66 -26.83
C PHE A 4 18.40 0.05 -25.54
N LEU A 5 18.14 -1.26 -25.53
CA LEU A 5 17.61 -1.96 -24.35
C LEU A 5 18.55 -1.88 -23.16
N GLN A 6 19.87 -1.98 -23.40
CA GLN A 6 20.87 -1.83 -22.36
C GLN A 6 20.89 -0.41 -21.77
N LYS A 7 20.88 0.60 -22.64
CA LYS A 7 20.93 2.00 -22.21
C LYS A 7 19.66 2.44 -21.48
N THR A 8 18.48 2.01 -21.97
CA THR A 8 17.19 2.43 -21.43
C THR A 8 16.80 1.62 -20.20
N PHE A 9 16.88 0.29 -20.23
CA PHE A 9 16.35 -0.59 -19.21
C PHE A 9 17.42 -1.28 -18.36
N GLY A 10 18.72 -1.08 -18.66
CA GLY A 10 19.80 -1.77 -17.96
C GLY A 10 19.92 -3.26 -18.33
N LEU A 11 19.31 -3.69 -19.46
CA LEU A 11 19.32 -5.07 -19.89
C LEU A 11 20.69 -5.44 -20.48
N ASN A 12 21.42 -6.35 -19.81
CA ASN A 12 22.67 -6.89 -20.33
C ASN A 12 22.37 -8.19 -21.10
N PRO A 13 22.54 -8.25 -22.44
CA PRO A 13 22.19 -9.43 -23.24
C PRO A 13 22.95 -10.70 -22.87
N ALA A 14 24.14 -10.56 -22.23
CA ALA A 14 24.94 -11.72 -21.75
C ALA A 14 24.37 -12.35 -20.47
N LYS A 15 23.54 -11.62 -19.71
CA LYS A 15 23.00 -12.03 -18.41
C LYS A 15 21.47 -12.11 -18.38
N HIS A 16 20.78 -11.35 -19.23
CA HIS A 16 19.34 -11.18 -19.16
C HIS A 16 18.68 -11.50 -20.51
N SER A 17 17.57 -12.23 -20.46
CA SER A 17 16.74 -12.55 -21.63
C SER A 17 15.54 -11.62 -21.71
N VAL A 18 15.30 -11.00 -22.85
CA VAL A 18 14.11 -10.16 -23.11
C VAL A 18 12.81 -10.93 -22.81
N ARG A 19 12.75 -12.21 -23.24
CA ARG A 19 11.59 -13.07 -23.01
C ARG A 19 11.32 -13.25 -21.50
N THR A 20 12.37 -13.50 -20.73
CA THR A 20 12.26 -13.68 -19.27
C THR A 20 11.78 -12.40 -18.59
N GLU A 21 12.30 -11.24 -18.98
CA GLU A 21 11.89 -9.94 -18.43
C GLU A 21 10.41 -9.63 -18.73
N ILE A 22 9.93 -9.94 -19.95
CA ILE A 22 8.52 -9.76 -20.31
C ILE A 22 7.63 -10.72 -19.51
N ILE A 23 7.98 -12.00 -19.40
CA ILE A 23 7.22 -12.97 -18.61
C ILE A 23 7.18 -12.53 -17.13
N ALA A 24 8.30 -12.08 -16.58
CA ALA A 24 8.40 -11.56 -15.23
C ALA A 24 7.47 -10.35 -15.02
N GLY A 25 7.42 -9.42 -15.97
CA GLY A 25 6.53 -8.26 -15.92
C GLY A 25 5.06 -8.65 -15.96
N ILE A 26 4.67 -9.55 -16.84
CA ILE A 26 3.29 -10.07 -16.91
C ILE A 26 2.94 -10.80 -15.60
N THR A 27 3.83 -11.62 -15.07
CA THR A 27 3.61 -12.34 -13.79
C THR A 27 3.41 -11.36 -12.63
N THR A 28 4.25 -10.31 -12.53
CA THR A 28 4.06 -9.26 -11.51
C THR A 28 2.73 -8.55 -11.70
N PHE A 29 2.40 -8.13 -12.93
CA PHE A 29 1.12 -7.48 -13.21
C PHE A 29 -0.06 -8.34 -12.75
N LEU A 30 -0.09 -9.63 -13.10
CA LEU A 30 -1.18 -10.53 -12.72
C LEU A 30 -1.32 -10.68 -11.21
N THR A 31 -0.21 -10.59 -10.46
CA THR A 31 -0.26 -10.68 -9.00
C THR A 31 -0.70 -9.37 -8.33
N MET A 32 -0.51 -8.21 -8.96
CA MET A 32 -0.85 -6.89 -8.39
C MET A 32 -2.08 -6.22 -9.06
N ALA A 33 -2.60 -6.75 -10.17
CA ALA A 33 -3.70 -6.14 -10.92
C ALA A 33 -5.02 -6.03 -10.13
N TYR A 34 -5.15 -6.77 -9.04
CA TYR A 34 -6.29 -6.67 -8.13
C TYR A 34 -6.48 -5.25 -7.58
N ILE A 35 -5.42 -4.42 -7.55
CA ILE A 35 -5.50 -3.02 -7.07
C ILE A 35 -6.47 -2.19 -7.91
N LEU A 36 -6.64 -2.51 -9.19
CA LEU A 36 -7.58 -1.85 -10.10
C LEU A 36 -9.05 -2.02 -9.67
N ALA A 37 -9.35 -3.08 -8.92
CA ALA A 37 -10.67 -3.30 -8.32
C ALA A 37 -10.72 -2.82 -6.87
N VAL A 38 -9.68 -3.14 -6.10
CA VAL A 38 -9.64 -2.87 -4.65
C VAL A 38 -9.55 -1.38 -4.35
N ASN A 39 -8.75 -0.61 -5.09
CA ASN A 39 -8.63 0.83 -4.83
C ASN A 39 -9.94 1.59 -5.04
N PRO A 40 -10.65 1.47 -6.19
CA PRO A 40 -11.99 2.04 -6.33
C PRO A 40 -12.98 1.56 -5.27
N SER A 41 -12.91 0.30 -4.86
CA SER A 41 -13.75 -0.26 -3.79
C SER A 41 -13.51 0.42 -2.43
N ILE A 42 -12.25 0.66 -2.05
CA ILE A 42 -11.90 1.40 -0.83
C ILE A 42 -12.44 2.83 -0.89
N PHE A 43 -12.21 3.53 -2.02
CA PHE A 43 -12.65 4.91 -2.19
C PHE A 43 -14.18 5.06 -2.28
N SER A 44 -14.90 4.01 -2.65
CA SER A 44 -16.37 4.00 -2.65
C SER A 44 -16.99 4.22 -1.25
N ALA A 45 -16.23 3.93 -0.19
CA ALA A 45 -16.64 4.20 1.20
C ALA A 45 -16.85 5.69 1.50
N LEU A 46 -16.31 6.60 0.69
CA LEU A 46 -16.56 8.05 0.79
C LEU A 46 -17.98 8.45 0.38
N GLY A 47 -18.76 7.54 -0.21
CA GLY A 47 -20.14 7.78 -0.61
C GLY A 47 -20.31 8.75 -1.77
N SER A 48 -21.50 9.37 -1.88
CA SER A 48 -21.86 10.24 -3.00
C SER A 48 -21.11 11.58 -3.04
N GLN A 49 -20.57 12.03 -1.93
CA GLN A 49 -19.75 13.26 -1.83
C GLN A 49 -18.26 12.98 -2.04
N GLY A 50 -17.90 11.72 -2.25
CA GLY A 50 -16.53 11.28 -2.45
C GLY A 50 -16.08 11.36 -3.91
N MET A 51 -14.96 10.71 -4.15
CA MET A 51 -14.36 10.61 -5.48
C MET A 51 -15.10 9.56 -6.33
N PRO A 52 -15.47 9.87 -7.57
CA PRO A 52 -16.13 8.91 -8.45
C PRO A 52 -15.24 7.68 -8.67
N THR A 53 -15.76 6.49 -8.38
CA THR A 53 -15.00 5.22 -8.41
C THR A 53 -14.40 4.89 -9.77
N ASN A 54 -15.10 5.26 -10.85
CA ASN A 54 -14.60 5.12 -12.21
C ASN A 54 -13.39 6.04 -12.49
N ALA A 55 -13.40 7.27 -11.97
CA ALA A 55 -12.25 8.17 -12.08
C ALA A 55 -11.07 7.67 -11.24
N VAL A 56 -11.31 7.15 -10.03
CA VAL A 56 -10.29 6.53 -9.17
C VAL A 56 -9.66 5.31 -9.86
N PHE A 57 -10.43 4.47 -10.57
CA PHE A 57 -9.89 3.38 -11.37
C PHE A 57 -8.86 3.87 -12.38
N THR A 58 -9.21 4.90 -13.16
CA THR A 58 -8.30 5.46 -14.16
C THR A 58 -7.08 6.10 -13.53
N ALA A 59 -7.27 6.88 -12.45
CA ALA A 59 -6.17 7.50 -11.69
C ALA A 59 -5.20 6.45 -11.12
N THR A 60 -5.73 5.33 -10.60
CA THR A 60 -4.95 4.20 -10.09
C THR A 60 -4.06 3.60 -11.19
N ALA A 61 -4.65 3.34 -12.36
CA ALA A 61 -3.91 2.78 -13.48
C ALA A 61 -2.85 3.76 -14.01
N LEU A 62 -3.19 5.06 -14.14
CA LEU A 62 -2.24 6.09 -14.60
C LEU A 62 -1.08 6.27 -13.62
N ALA A 63 -1.34 6.29 -12.32
CA ALA A 63 -0.29 6.36 -11.29
C ALA A 63 0.65 5.16 -11.36
N ALA A 64 0.10 3.95 -11.51
CA ALA A 64 0.87 2.73 -11.69
C ALA A 64 1.71 2.77 -12.98
N ILE A 65 1.14 3.24 -14.10
CA ILE A 65 1.86 3.40 -15.37
C ILE A 65 3.05 4.34 -15.20
N VAL A 66 2.83 5.54 -14.65
CA VAL A 66 3.90 6.54 -14.47
C VAL A 66 4.95 6.00 -13.51
N GLY A 67 4.56 5.44 -12.36
CA GLY A 67 5.47 4.85 -11.38
C GLY A 67 6.34 3.75 -11.99
N CYS A 68 5.73 2.80 -12.70
CA CYS A 68 6.45 1.72 -13.37
C CYS A 68 7.33 2.22 -14.51
N LEU A 69 6.95 3.27 -15.25
CA LEU A 69 7.81 3.87 -16.30
C LEU A 69 9.04 4.55 -15.69
N VAL A 70 8.87 5.32 -14.61
CA VAL A 70 10.00 5.95 -13.90
C VAL A 70 10.91 4.89 -13.30
N MET A 71 10.36 3.85 -12.66
CA MET A 71 11.11 2.72 -12.16
C MET A 71 11.90 2.00 -13.27
N SER A 72 11.29 1.84 -14.42
CA SER A 72 11.85 1.18 -15.59
C SER A 72 13.05 1.93 -16.20
N ILE A 73 12.88 3.23 -16.44
CA ILE A 73 13.83 4.04 -17.21
C ILE A 73 14.91 4.64 -16.31
N TYR A 74 14.51 5.15 -15.14
CA TYR A 74 15.42 5.86 -14.23
C TYR A 74 16.11 4.91 -13.25
N ALA A 75 15.33 4.09 -12.50
CA ALA A 75 15.90 3.15 -11.54
C ALA A 75 16.43 1.87 -12.20
N LYS A 76 15.87 1.47 -13.35
CA LYS A 76 16.21 0.26 -14.12
C LYS A 76 16.08 -1.02 -13.30
N LYS A 77 15.06 -1.09 -12.43
CA LYS A 77 14.80 -2.20 -11.52
C LYS A 77 13.47 -2.89 -11.84
N PRO A 78 13.31 -4.18 -11.49
CA PRO A 78 12.15 -5.00 -11.87
C PRO A 78 10.98 -4.88 -10.89
N PHE A 79 10.72 -3.68 -10.35
CA PHE A 79 9.65 -3.49 -9.38
C PHE A 79 8.41 -2.88 -10.01
N GLY A 80 7.22 -3.39 -9.63
CA GLY A 80 5.94 -2.80 -9.93
C GLY A 80 5.54 -1.77 -8.87
N LEU A 81 4.94 -0.66 -9.30
CA LEU A 81 4.42 0.39 -8.44
C LEU A 81 2.91 0.57 -8.71
N ALA A 82 2.17 0.81 -7.64
CA ALA A 82 0.76 1.19 -7.70
C ALA A 82 0.35 1.85 -6.37
N PRO A 83 -0.86 2.46 -6.26
CA PRO A 83 -1.35 3.01 -5.01
C PRO A 83 -1.34 1.99 -3.87
N GLY A 84 -0.68 2.34 -2.75
CA GLY A 84 -0.43 1.44 -1.63
C GLY A 84 -1.67 1.17 -0.79
N MET A 85 -1.95 -0.09 -0.46
CA MET A 85 -3.17 -0.50 0.26
C MET A 85 -3.33 0.18 1.61
N GLY A 86 -2.28 0.22 2.43
CA GLY A 86 -2.29 0.87 3.73
C GLY A 86 -2.52 2.37 3.61
N LEU A 87 -1.95 2.98 2.60
CA LEU A 87 -2.06 4.40 2.30
C LEU A 87 -3.45 4.76 1.76
N ASN A 88 -4.04 3.89 0.91
CA ASN A 88 -5.43 4.02 0.47
C ASN A 88 -6.40 3.99 1.65
N ALA A 89 -6.19 3.03 2.55
CA ALA A 89 -7.01 2.86 3.74
C ALA A 89 -6.84 4.05 4.70
N PHE A 90 -5.64 4.54 4.93
CA PHE A 90 -5.38 5.73 5.72
C PHE A 90 -6.04 6.97 5.13
N PHE A 91 -5.93 7.17 3.81
CA PHE A 91 -6.62 8.24 3.08
C PHE A 91 -8.11 8.26 3.37
N VAL A 92 -8.79 7.14 3.08
CA VAL A 92 -10.25 7.06 3.10
C VAL A 92 -10.77 6.99 4.53
N TYR A 93 -10.31 6.02 5.31
CA TYR A 93 -10.92 5.71 6.60
C TYR A 93 -10.42 6.62 7.71
N THR A 94 -9.13 6.98 7.73
CA THR A 94 -8.60 7.83 8.78
C THR A 94 -8.78 9.31 8.44
N VAL A 95 -8.22 9.77 7.32
CA VAL A 95 -8.23 11.21 7.01
C VAL A 95 -9.63 11.72 6.67
N CYS A 96 -10.33 11.02 5.75
CA CYS A 96 -11.62 11.51 5.28
C CYS A 96 -12.77 11.16 6.24
N LEU A 97 -12.88 9.91 6.69
CA LEU A 97 -14.05 9.46 7.45
C LEU A 97 -13.90 9.68 8.96
N ALA A 98 -12.76 9.36 9.57
CA ALA A 98 -12.57 9.51 11.00
C ALA A 98 -12.24 10.94 11.42
N MET A 99 -11.32 11.61 10.70
CA MET A 99 -10.94 13.00 10.98
C MET A 99 -11.91 14.02 10.35
N GLY A 100 -12.77 13.60 9.40
CA GLY A 100 -13.77 14.45 8.75
C GLY A 100 -13.22 15.45 7.74
N HIS A 101 -11.99 15.24 7.25
CA HIS A 101 -11.39 16.12 6.25
C HIS A 101 -11.89 15.82 4.83
N PRO A 102 -12.01 16.83 3.97
CA PRO A 102 -12.36 16.63 2.57
C PRO A 102 -11.23 15.87 1.85
N TRP A 103 -11.59 15.03 0.89
CA TRP A 103 -10.62 14.24 0.13
C TRP A 103 -9.60 15.09 -0.65
N GLN A 104 -9.95 16.33 -1.01
CA GLN A 104 -9.04 17.31 -1.63
C GLN A 104 -7.87 17.65 -0.69
N MET A 105 -8.15 17.80 0.61
CA MET A 105 -7.11 18.02 1.61
C MET A 105 -6.19 16.82 1.73
N ALA A 106 -6.73 15.61 1.68
CA ALA A 106 -5.94 14.38 1.69
C ALA A 106 -5.05 14.27 0.44
N LEU A 107 -5.55 14.64 -0.76
CA LEU A 107 -4.74 14.72 -1.98
C LEU A 107 -3.62 15.75 -1.86
N THR A 108 -3.91 16.91 -1.26
CA THR A 108 -2.91 17.95 -1.00
C THR A 108 -1.82 17.41 -0.08
N ALA A 109 -2.18 16.67 0.97
CA ALA A 109 -1.23 16.06 1.89
C ALA A 109 -0.31 15.06 1.17
N ILE A 110 -0.84 14.22 0.28
CA ILE A 110 -0.04 13.29 -0.53
C ILE A 110 0.88 14.02 -1.50
N PHE A 111 0.40 15.08 -2.12
CA PHE A 111 1.23 15.90 -3.01
C PHE A 111 2.41 16.51 -2.26
N LEU A 112 2.18 17.06 -1.07
CA LEU A 112 3.22 17.62 -0.19
C LEU A 112 4.17 16.52 0.31
N GLU A 113 3.62 15.37 0.70
CA GLU A 113 4.38 14.19 1.09
C GLU A 113 5.34 13.76 -0.02
N GLY A 114 4.86 13.62 -1.25
CA GLY A 114 5.66 13.24 -2.40
C GLY A 114 6.79 14.24 -2.70
N ILE A 115 6.54 15.56 -2.62
CA ILE A 115 7.56 16.60 -2.75
C ILE A 115 8.60 16.49 -1.62
N LEU A 116 8.15 16.33 -0.37
CA LEU A 116 9.02 16.15 0.77
C LEU A 116 9.88 14.89 0.62
N PHE A 117 9.29 13.82 0.09
CA PHE A 117 9.97 12.55 -0.18
C PHE A 117 11.08 12.70 -1.22
N ILE A 118 10.85 13.47 -2.30
CA ILE A 118 11.88 13.83 -3.27
C ILE A 118 13.02 14.56 -2.58
N LEU A 119 12.72 15.58 -1.78
CA LEU A 119 13.73 16.38 -1.05
C LEU A 119 14.54 15.52 -0.08
N LEU A 120 13.90 14.65 0.69
CA LEU A 120 14.56 13.74 1.63
C LEU A 120 15.43 12.69 0.92
N THR A 121 15.03 12.27 -0.28
CA THR A 121 15.80 11.31 -1.10
C THR A 121 17.05 11.99 -1.68
N VAL A 122 16.94 13.21 -2.19
CA VAL A 122 18.08 13.99 -2.73
C VAL A 122 19.09 14.31 -1.63
N THR A 123 18.63 14.64 -0.42
CA THR A 123 19.49 15.03 0.72
C THR A 123 20.02 13.84 1.53
N ASN A 124 19.64 12.59 1.20
CA ASN A 124 19.96 11.37 1.95
C ASN A 124 19.49 11.37 3.44
N VAL A 125 18.68 12.34 3.85
CA VAL A 125 18.12 12.44 5.21
C VAL A 125 17.18 11.27 5.51
N ARG A 126 16.50 10.74 4.48
CA ARG A 126 15.61 9.58 4.60
C ARG A 126 16.30 8.39 5.29
N LYS A 127 17.53 8.08 4.92
CA LYS A 127 18.28 6.98 5.55
C LYS A 127 18.50 7.24 7.04
N LEU A 128 18.83 8.47 7.44
CA LEU A 128 19.02 8.84 8.85
C LEU A 128 17.74 8.65 9.67
N ILE A 129 16.58 9.02 9.14
CA ILE A 129 15.28 8.83 9.82
C ILE A 129 14.99 7.33 9.99
N VAL A 130 15.14 6.55 8.91
CA VAL A 130 14.89 5.10 8.97
C VAL A 130 15.81 4.41 9.97
N ASP A 131 17.10 4.74 9.96
CA ASP A 131 18.10 4.14 10.84
C ASP A 131 17.86 4.51 12.32
N ALA A 132 17.23 5.66 12.59
CA ALA A 132 16.93 6.12 13.94
C ALA A 132 15.76 5.36 14.62
N ILE A 133 14.88 4.72 13.84
CA ILE A 133 13.73 3.99 14.38
C ILE A 133 14.11 2.55 14.67
N PRO A 134 13.81 2.02 15.88
CA PRO A 134 14.12 0.65 16.26
C PRO A 134 13.49 -0.38 15.30
N VAL A 135 14.24 -1.45 15.04
CA VAL A 135 13.80 -2.52 14.12
C VAL A 135 12.47 -3.14 14.57
N THR A 136 12.27 -3.31 15.88
CA THR A 136 11.02 -3.80 16.45
C THR A 136 9.83 -2.90 16.09
N MET A 137 10.01 -1.57 16.17
CA MET A 137 8.96 -0.62 15.81
C MET A 137 8.64 -0.67 14.31
N LYS A 138 9.66 -0.79 13.45
CA LYS A 138 9.46 -0.97 11.99
C LYS A 138 8.61 -2.21 11.68
N ARG A 139 8.92 -3.33 12.34
CA ARG A 139 8.18 -4.61 12.22
C ARG A 139 6.75 -4.48 12.73
N ALA A 140 6.58 -3.83 13.89
CA ALA A 140 5.27 -3.60 14.49
C ALA A 140 4.38 -2.69 13.64
N ILE A 141 4.95 -1.64 13.02
CA ILE A 141 4.23 -0.75 12.08
C ILE A 141 3.73 -1.56 10.89
N GLY A 142 4.59 -2.30 10.20
CA GLY A 142 4.18 -3.12 9.05
C GLY A 142 3.10 -4.15 9.41
N ALA A 143 3.26 -4.83 10.55
CA ALA A 143 2.29 -5.81 11.03
C ALA A 143 0.96 -5.15 11.44
N GLY A 144 1.01 -4.00 12.11
CA GLY A 144 -0.18 -3.23 12.50
C GLY A 144 -0.99 -2.74 11.30
N ILE A 145 -0.31 -2.25 10.25
CA ILE A 145 -0.94 -1.90 8.98
C ILE A 145 -1.62 -3.14 8.38
N GLY A 146 -0.95 -4.30 8.42
CA GLY A 146 -1.54 -5.56 7.96
C GLY A 146 -2.82 -5.93 8.71
N LEU A 147 -2.83 -5.83 10.04
CA LEU A 147 -4.02 -6.07 10.87
C LEU A 147 -5.13 -5.06 10.56
N TYR A 148 -4.79 -3.80 10.34
CA TYR A 148 -5.74 -2.75 9.99
C TYR A 148 -6.41 -3.03 8.63
N ILE A 149 -5.63 -3.39 7.61
CA ILE A 149 -6.16 -3.74 6.28
C ILE A 149 -7.03 -4.99 6.35
N ALA A 150 -6.62 -6.02 7.12
CA ALA A 150 -7.43 -7.21 7.34
C ALA A 150 -8.78 -6.89 7.98
N PHE A 151 -8.78 -6.01 8.99
CA PHE A 151 -10.00 -5.55 9.65
C PHE A 151 -10.94 -4.80 8.68
N ILE A 152 -10.40 -3.91 7.84
CA ILE A 152 -11.15 -3.24 6.78
C ILE A 152 -11.73 -4.26 5.80
N GLY A 153 -10.94 -5.27 5.42
CA GLY A 153 -11.38 -6.36 4.54
C GLY A 153 -12.59 -7.11 5.11
N LEU A 154 -12.55 -7.44 6.40
CA LEU A 154 -13.67 -8.10 7.10
C LEU A 154 -14.91 -7.21 7.18
N LYS A 155 -14.74 -5.90 7.34
CA LYS A 155 -15.86 -4.94 7.31
C LYS A 155 -16.45 -4.80 5.91
N SER A 156 -15.63 -4.67 4.88
CA SER A 156 -16.06 -4.60 3.48
C SER A 156 -16.78 -5.87 3.02
N ALA A 157 -16.37 -7.02 3.58
CA ALA A 157 -17.02 -8.31 3.37
C ALA A 157 -18.34 -8.47 4.14
N GLY A 158 -18.69 -7.54 5.04
CA GLY A 158 -19.86 -7.66 5.92
C GLY A 158 -19.74 -8.73 7.01
N ILE A 159 -18.57 -9.33 7.18
CA ILE A 159 -18.29 -10.34 8.22
C ILE A 159 -18.21 -9.67 9.59
N ILE A 160 -17.65 -8.47 9.66
CA ILE A 160 -17.66 -7.62 10.85
C ILE A 160 -18.52 -6.40 10.56
N VAL A 161 -19.42 -6.08 11.50
CA VAL A 161 -20.33 -4.93 11.45
C VAL A 161 -20.22 -4.08 12.71
N ASN A 162 -20.69 -2.84 12.63
CA ASN A 162 -20.78 -1.99 13.81
C ASN A 162 -21.84 -2.50 14.79
N SER A 163 -21.56 -2.42 16.08
CA SER A 163 -22.47 -2.76 17.16
C SER A 163 -22.43 -1.66 18.23
N GLU A 164 -23.56 -1.12 18.60
CA GLU A 164 -23.64 -0.10 19.67
C GLU A 164 -23.19 -0.65 21.02
N ALA A 165 -23.40 -1.94 21.28
CA ALA A 165 -23.06 -2.56 22.55
C ALA A 165 -21.58 -2.93 22.69
N THR A 166 -20.92 -3.33 21.58
CA THR A 166 -19.56 -3.92 21.62
C THR A 166 -18.60 -3.25 20.63
N SER A 167 -19.00 -2.15 20.00
CA SER A 167 -18.32 -1.44 18.91
C SER A 167 -18.24 -2.27 17.62
N VAL A 168 -17.97 -3.56 17.71
CA VAL A 168 -17.93 -4.50 16.59
C VAL A 168 -18.62 -5.81 16.95
N ALA A 169 -19.30 -6.42 15.97
CA ALA A 169 -19.94 -7.73 16.08
C ALA A 169 -19.83 -8.49 14.77
N LEU A 170 -20.14 -9.78 14.79
CA LEU A 170 -20.30 -10.56 13.56
C LEU A 170 -21.57 -10.14 12.82
N GLY A 171 -21.44 -10.00 11.51
CA GLY A 171 -22.57 -9.75 10.62
C GLY A 171 -23.46 -10.97 10.42
N SER A 172 -24.55 -10.78 9.68
CA SER A 172 -25.48 -11.87 9.37
C SER A 172 -24.92 -12.76 8.26
N PHE A 173 -24.65 -14.01 8.59
CA PHE A 173 -24.22 -15.03 7.62
C PHE A 173 -25.33 -15.48 6.65
N SER A 174 -26.52 -14.93 6.77
CA SER A 174 -27.64 -15.17 5.84
C SER A 174 -27.64 -14.20 4.66
N GLU A 175 -26.88 -13.10 4.75
CA GLU A 175 -26.79 -12.10 3.69
C GLU A 175 -26.03 -12.64 2.47
N PRO A 176 -26.59 -12.54 1.23
CA PRO A 176 -25.95 -13.05 0.03
C PRO A 176 -24.52 -12.52 -0.19
N ALA A 177 -24.28 -11.24 0.14
CA ALA A 177 -22.96 -10.63 0.02
C ALA A 177 -21.94 -11.24 1.00
N VAL A 178 -22.37 -11.57 2.24
CA VAL A 178 -21.51 -12.21 3.25
C VAL A 178 -21.18 -13.64 2.84
N ILE A 179 -22.19 -14.40 2.37
CA ILE A 179 -21.98 -15.76 1.85
C ILE A 179 -20.99 -15.73 0.68
N LEU A 180 -21.17 -14.81 -0.26
CA LEU A 180 -20.26 -14.62 -1.40
C LEU A 180 -18.84 -14.29 -0.94
N SER A 181 -18.69 -13.44 0.08
CA SER A 181 -17.38 -13.10 0.65
C SER A 181 -16.68 -14.29 1.28
N ILE A 182 -17.42 -15.16 2.00
CA ILE A 182 -16.87 -16.39 2.59
C ILE A 182 -16.40 -17.35 1.49
N ILE A 183 -17.21 -17.53 0.44
CA ILE A 183 -16.82 -18.35 -0.72
C ILE A 183 -15.57 -17.76 -1.37
N GLY A 184 -15.54 -16.45 -1.59
CA GLY A 184 -14.39 -15.73 -2.15
C GLY A 184 -13.12 -15.86 -1.29
N PHE A 185 -13.27 -15.80 0.04
CA PHE A 185 -12.18 -16.02 0.98
C PHE A 185 -11.58 -17.43 0.85
N LEU A 186 -12.43 -18.45 0.79
CA LEU A 186 -11.98 -19.83 0.65
C LEU A 186 -11.26 -20.05 -0.69
N ILE A 187 -11.87 -19.60 -1.81
CA ILE A 187 -11.28 -19.73 -3.15
C ILE A 187 -9.91 -19.02 -3.20
N THR A 188 -9.87 -17.76 -2.78
CA THR A 188 -8.63 -16.97 -2.85
C THR A 188 -7.55 -17.55 -1.94
N SER A 189 -7.91 -17.97 -0.73
CA SER A 189 -6.97 -18.61 0.20
C SER A 189 -6.37 -19.89 -0.37
N VAL A 190 -7.20 -20.76 -0.96
CA VAL A 190 -6.71 -22.00 -1.60
C VAL A 190 -5.76 -21.68 -2.76
N LEU A 191 -6.09 -20.70 -3.62
CA LEU A 191 -5.22 -20.30 -4.73
C LEU A 191 -3.88 -19.74 -4.24
N VAL A 192 -3.89 -18.98 -3.14
CA VAL A 192 -2.66 -18.44 -2.52
C VAL A 192 -1.84 -19.55 -1.88
N ILE A 193 -2.45 -20.49 -1.15
CA ILE A 193 -1.78 -21.64 -0.53
C ILE A 193 -1.12 -22.53 -1.59
N LEU A 194 -1.80 -22.74 -2.71
CA LEU A 194 -1.26 -23.50 -3.85
C LEU A 194 -0.22 -22.70 -4.67
N ASN A 195 0.13 -21.48 -4.26
CA ASN A 195 1.06 -20.60 -4.95
C ASN A 195 0.67 -20.34 -6.42
N VAL A 196 -0.64 -20.28 -6.73
CA VAL A 196 -1.13 -19.96 -8.08
C VAL A 196 -0.78 -18.51 -8.41
N LYS A 197 -0.04 -18.29 -9.50
CA LYS A 197 0.34 -16.95 -9.95
C LYS A 197 -0.92 -16.14 -10.28
N GLY A 198 -1.03 -14.94 -9.70
CA GLY A 198 -2.24 -14.13 -9.80
C GLY A 198 -3.45 -14.68 -9.03
N GLY A 199 -3.22 -15.57 -8.05
CA GLY A 199 -4.29 -16.21 -7.26
C GLY A 199 -5.27 -15.24 -6.64
N MET A 200 -4.84 -14.06 -6.21
CA MET A 200 -5.74 -13.01 -5.69
C MET A 200 -6.67 -12.47 -6.77
N LEU A 201 -6.14 -12.14 -7.96
CA LEU A 201 -6.96 -11.68 -9.08
C LEU A 201 -7.94 -12.77 -9.56
N LEU A 202 -7.45 -14.01 -9.68
CA LEU A 202 -8.30 -15.15 -10.04
C LEU A 202 -9.39 -15.40 -9.00
N GLY A 203 -9.08 -15.25 -7.72
CA GLY A 203 -10.04 -15.33 -6.63
C GLY A 203 -11.12 -14.25 -6.73
N ILE A 204 -10.75 -13.01 -7.01
CA ILE A 204 -11.69 -11.91 -7.27
C ILE A 204 -12.59 -12.24 -8.46
N ILE A 205 -12.01 -12.65 -9.59
CA ILE A 205 -12.78 -12.99 -10.80
C ILE A 205 -13.77 -14.12 -10.52
N ALA A 206 -13.32 -15.21 -9.90
CA ALA A 206 -14.19 -16.35 -9.57
C ALA A 206 -15.33 -15.92 -8.65
N THR A 207 -15.03 -15.16 -7.60
CA THR A 207 -16.04 -14.64 -6.66
C THR A 207 -17.03 -13.72 -7.36
N THR A 208 -16.55 -12.84 -8.22
CA THR A 208 -17.38 -11.90 -9.00
C THR A 208 -18.34 -12.67 -9.92
N LEU A 209 -17.86 -13.72 -10.60
CA LEU A 209 -18.69 -14.58 -11.46
C LEU A 209 -19.75 -15.32 -10.66
N ILE A 210 -19.42 -15.85 -9.49
CA ILE A 210 -20.37 -16.49 -8.57
C ILE A 210 -21.40 -15.47 -8.08
N GLY A 211 -21.00 -14.23 -7.89
CA GLY A 211 -21.88 -13.14 -7.46
C GLY A 211 -22.96 -12.75 -8.48
N ILE A 212 -22.79 -13.07 -9.77
CA ILE A 212 -23.78 -12.76 -10.82
C ILE A 212 -25.12 -13.48 -10.54
N PRO A 213 -25.17 -14.82 -10.44
CA PRO A 213 -26.42 -15.53 -10.15
C PRO A 213 -26.96 -15.24 -8.73
N MET A 214 -26.13 -14.77 -7.80
CA MET A 214 -26.55 -14.36 -6.46
C MET A 214 -27.14 -12.94 -6.41
N GLY A 215 -27.14 -12.19 -7.52
CA GLY A 215 -27.64 -10.82 -7.60
C GLY A 215 -26.75 -9.78 -6.88
N VAL A 216 -25.51 -10.15 -6.51
CA VAL A 216 -24.55 -9.27 -5.83
C VAL A 216 -23.67 -8.51 -6.83
N THR A 217 -23.42 -9.10 -8.00
CA THR A 217 -22.58 -8.52 -9.05
C THR A 217 -23.43 -7.99 -10.20
N ASN A 218 -23.22 -6.70 -10.53
CA ASN A 218 -23.84 -6.06 -11.69
C ASN A 218 -22.80 -5.94 -12.83
N PHE A 219 -23.03 -6.63 -13.92
CA PHE A 219 -22.12 -6.68 -15.05
C PHE A 219 -22.59 -5.76 -16.19
N ASN A 220 -21.80 -4.73 -16.52
CA ASN A 220 -22.14 -3.69 -17.49
C ASN A 220 -21.26 -3.69 -18.75
N GLY A 221 -20.62 -4.80 -19.07
CA GLY A 221 -19.77 -4.94 -20.26
C GLY A 221 -18.32 -5.31 -19.95
N VAL A 222 -17.55 -5.58 -21.00
CA VAL A 222 -16.15 -6.02 -20.88
C VAL A 222 -15.16 -4.90 -21.16
N MET A 223 -15.41 -4.08 -22.18
CA MET A 223 -14.51 -3.03 -22.66
C MET A 223 -15.24 -1.70 -22.80
N SER A 224 -14.54 -0.63 -22.50
CA SER A 224 -14.98 0.75 -22.77
C SER A 224 -13.77 1.67 -22.96
N THR A 225 -14.01 2.91 -23.39
CA THR A 225 -13.00 3.96 -23.28
C THR A 225 -12.67 4.20 -21.82
N PRO A 226 -11.41 4.49 -21.47
CA PRO A 226 -11.03 4.80 -20.10
C PRO A 226 -11.90 5.92 -19.52
N PRO A 227 -12.46 5.75 -18.31
CA PRO A 227 -13.22 6.80 -17.64
C PRO A 227 -12.40 8.08 -17.43
N SER A 228 -13.08 9.24 -17.53
CA SER A 228 -12.41 10.53 -17.35
C SER A 228 -11.98 10.75 -15.88
N ILE A 229 -10.75 11.25 -15.68
CA ILE A 229 -10.22 11.67 -14.39
C ILE A 229 -10.53 13.15 -14.08
N ALA A 230 -11.14 13.89 -15.02
CA ALA A 230 -11.37 15.33 -14.87
C ALA A 230 -12.00 15.74 -13.51
N PRO A 231 -12.93 14.97 -12.91
CA PRO A 231 -13.51 15.33 -11.61
C PRO A 231 -12.52 15.32 -10.43
N ILE A 232 -11.41 14.59 -10.55
CA ILE A 232 -10.44 14.38 -9.46
C ILE A 232 -9.03 14.87 -9.81
N PHE A 233 -8.80 15.27 -11.04
CA PHE A 233 -7.48 15.71 -11.53
C PHE A 233 -7.10 17.07 -10.92
N CYS A 234 -5.93 17.14 -10.27
CA CYS A 234 -5.39 18.36 -9.64
C CYS A 234 -6.35 19.02 -8.63
N GLN A 235 -7.22 18.27 -7.99
CA GLN A 235 -8.18 18.80 -7.02
C GLN A 235 -7.52 18.96 -5.64
N PHE A 236 -6.72 20.01 -5.48
CA PHE A 236 -6.01 20.30 -4.24
C PHE A 236 -6.72 21.36 -3.41
N GLU A 237 -6.73 21.17 -2.09
CA GLU A 237 -7.25 22.14 -1.11
C GLU A 237 -6.07 22.76 -0.32
N TRP A 238 -5.79 24.03 -0.58
CA TRP A 238 -4.63 24.72 -0.02
C TRP A 238 -4.91 25.55 1.23
N SER A 239 -6.18 25.75 1.57
CA SER A 239 -6.59 26.66 2.67
C SER A 239 -6.06 26.22 4.03
N GLN A 240 -5.87 24.92 4.22
CA GLN A 240 -5.43 24.33 5.49
C GLN A 240 -3.97 23.84 5.48
N ILE A 241 -3.15 24.29 4.54
CA ILE A 241 -1.76 23.81 4.37
C ILE A 241 -0.88 24.01 5.62
N LEU A 242 -1.16 25.03 6.41
CA LEU A 242 -0.42 25.34 7.65
C LEU A 242 -1.12 24.81 8.91
N SER A 243 -2.16 24.00 8.79
CA SER A 243 -2.83 23.40 9.95
C SER A 243 -1.97 22.30 10.57
N TRP A 244 -2.11 22.09 11.88
CA TRP A 244 -1.47 20.99 12.59
C TRP A 244 -1.91 19.62 12.04
N ASP A 245 -3.18 19.51 11.63
CA ASP A 245 -3.71 18.30 11.01
C ASP A 245 -3.01 18.00 9.70
N MET A 246 -2.80 19.00 8.83
CA MET A 246 -2.05 18.82 7.59
C MET A 246 -0.63 18.30 7.86
N VAL A 247 0.09 18.90 8.82
CA VAL A 247 1.44 18.45 9.19
C VAL A 247 1.42 17.01 9.68
N ALA A 248 0.45 16.64 10.54
CA ALA A 248 0.33 15.29 11.08
C ALA A 248 -0.03 14.26 9.99
N ILE A 249 -0.93 14.62 9.07
CA ILE A 249 -1.35 13.77 7.95
C ILE A 249 -0.18 13.54 6.98
N VAL A 250 0.51 14.60 6.55
CA VAL A 250 1.69 14.53 5.66
C VAL A 250 2.77 13.65 6.30
N PHE A 251 3.06 13.87 7.58
CA PHE A 251 4.04 13.10 8.32
C PHE A 251 3.66 11.62 8.39
N THR A 252 2.38 11.31 8.61
CA THR A 252 1.90 9.94 8.67
C THR A 252 1.98 9.24 7.32
N PHE A 253 1.56 9.89 6.22
CA PHE A 253 1.74 9.37 4.88
C PHE A 253 3.21 9.08 4.59
N LEU A 254 4.09 10.03 4.88
CA LEU A 254 5.54 9.91 4.69
C LEU A 254 6.10 8.68 5.43
N PHE A 255 5.68 8.46 6.69
CA PHE A 255 6.16 7.34 7.50
C PHE A 255 5.66 6.00 6.97
N ILE A 256 4.36 5.89 6.68
CA ILE A 256 3.77 4.66 6.15
C ILE A 256 4.45 4.29 4.84
N ASP A 257 4.55 5.23 3.90
CA ASP A 257 5.15 4.99 2.58
C ASP A 257 6.64 4.62 2.69
N MET A 258 7.38 5.34 3.54
CA MET A 258 8.80 5.07 3.74
C MET A 258 9.06 3.64 4.23
N PHE A 259 8.26 3.13 5.18
CA PHE A 259 8.45 1.78 5.71
C PHE A 259 7.93 0.72 4.75
N ASP A 260 6.83 0.97 4.07
CA ASP A 260 6.26 0.05 3.09
C ASP A 260 7.23 -0.13 1.92
N THR A 261 7.70 0.95 1.32
CA THR A 261 8.66 0.90 0.20
C THR A 261 9.99 0.27 0.59
N ILE A 262 10.61 0.68 1.71
CA ILE A 262 11.92 0.13 2.11
C ILE A 262 11.77 -1.35 2.46
N GLY A 263 10.75 -1.71 3.24
CA GLY A 263 10.46 -3.09 3.61
C GLY A 263 10.28 -3.98 2.39
N THR A 264 9.49 -3.52 1.42
CA THR A 264 9.23 -4.23 0.16
C THR A 264 10.49 -4.36 -0.70
N VAL A 265 11.19 -3.25 -0.95
CA VAL A 265 12.39 -3.25 -1.82
C VAL A 265 13.48 -4.13 -1.24
N VAL A 266 13.77 -4.02 0.06
CA VAL A 266 14.77 -4.86 0.73
C VAL A 266 14.32 -6.32 0.74
N GLY A 267 13.08 -6.60 1.12
CA GLY A 267 12.54 -7.97 1.19
C GLY A 267 12.59 -8.70 -0.15
N VAL A 268 12.17 -8.03 -1.24
CA VAL A 268 12.23 -8.59 -2.60
C VAL A 268 13.67 -8.74 -3.08
N SER A 269 14.53 -7.76 -2.79
CA SER A 269 15.93 -7.78 -3.22
C SER A 269 16.74 -8.88 -2.53
N VAL A 270 16.51 -9.12 -1.23
CA VAL A 270 17.16 -10.22 -0.48
C VAL A 270 16.75 -11.58 -1.05
N LYS A 271 15.45 -11.81 -1.27
CA LYS A 271 14.95 -13.07 -1.85
C LYS A 271 15.50 -13.35 -3.25
N SER A 272 15.85 -12.33 -4.00
CA SER A 272 16.30 -12.42 -5.39
C SER A 272 17.81 -12.34 -5.57
N GLY A 273 18.57 -12.20 -4.49
CA GLY A 273 20.02 -12.04 -4.54
C GLY A 273 20.46 -10.73 -5.22
N MET A 274 19.64 -9.68 -5.17
CA MET A 274 19.97 -8.34 -5.69
C MET A 274 20.56 -7.43 -4.61
N VAL A 275 21.05 -7.99 -3.53
CA VAL A 275 21.78 -7.31 -2.45
C VAL A 275 23.27 -7.55 -2.56
N ASP A 276 24.07 -6.60 -2.11
CA ASP A 276 25.52 -6.77 -1.96
C ASP A 276 25.87 -7.64 -0.74
N LYS A 277 27.19 -7.83 -0.49
CA LYS A 277 27.69 -8.63 0.65
C LYS A 277 27.30 -8.05 2.01
N ASP A 278 27.02 -6.76 2.06
CA ASP A 278 26.65 -6.01 3.27
C ASP A 278 25.12 -5.91 3.43
N GLY A 279 24.36 -6.53 2.52
CA GLY A 279 22.90 -6.52 2.54
C GLY A 279 22.25 -5.26 1.94
N ASN A 280 23.03 -4.38 1.28
CA ASN A 280 22.48 -3.19 0.67
C ASN A 280 21.94 -3.49 -0.73
N VAL A 281 20.85 -2.81 -1.08
CA VAL A 281 20.26 -2.87 -2.43
C VAL A 281 20.95 -1.85 -3.33
N ASP A 282 21.59 -2.34 -4.41
CA ASP A 282 22.22 -1.44 -5.39
C ASP A 282 21.19 -0.51 -6.01
N GLY A 283 21.51 0.79 -6.00
CA GLY A 283 20.64 1.83 -6.59
C GLY A 283 19.35 2.09 -5.83
N ILE A 284 19.26 1.76 -4.54
CA ILE A 284 18.07 1.98 -3.70
C ILE A 284 17.57 3.43 -3.77
N ASN A 285 18.46 4.41 -3.77
CA ASN A 285 18.08 5.83 -3.87
C ASN A 285 17.32 6.15 -5.17
N LYS A 286 17.61 5.45 -6.27
CA LYS A 286 16.88 5.62 -7.53
C LYS A 286 15.50 4.97 -7.47
N VAL A 287 15.38 3.84 -6.79
CA VAL A 287 14.09 3.19 -6.53
C VAL A 287 13.20 4.10 -5.69
N LEU A 288 13.76 4.65 -4.61
CA LEU A 288 13.08 5.56 -3.71
C LEU A 288 12.68 6.89 -4.39
N MET A 289 13.49 7.36 -5.34
CA MET A 289 13.15 8.53 -6.15
C MET A 289 12.00 8.22 -7.13
N ALA A 290 12.00 7.03 -7.74
CA ALA A 290 10.92 6.61 -8.64
C ALA A 290 9.59 6.51 -7.90
N ASP A 291 9.61 6.00 -6.67
CA ASP A 291 8.50 5.92 -5.74
C ASP A 291 7.94 7.32 -5.40
N ALA A 292 8.83 8.26 -4.99
CA ALA A 292 8.44 9.63 -4.68
C ALA A 292 7.81 10.37 -5.88
N VAL A 293 8.37 10.20 -7.09
CA VAL A 293 7.80 10.78 -8.32
C VAL A 293 6.44 10.16 -8.63
N ALA A 294 6.29 8.86 -8.42
CA ALA A 294 5.03 8.16 -8.61
C ALA A 294 3.94 8.66 -7.65
N THR A 295 4.30 8.95 -6.39
CA THR A 295 3.42 9.53 -5.38
C THR A 295 2.91 10.91 -5.80
N VAL A 296 3.82 11.81 -6.24
CA VAL A 296 3.41 13.13 -6.77
C VAL A 296 2.47 12.98 -7.95
N ALA A 297 2.78 12.09 -8.90
CA ALA A 297 1.91 11.83 -10.05
C ALA A 297 0.55 11.25 -9.63
N GLY A 298 0.53 10.34 -8.67
CA GLY A 298 -0.69 9.77 -8.09
C GLY A 298 -1.61 10.84 -7.51
N ALA A 299 -1.07 11.74 -6.70
CA ALA A 299 -1.81 12.89 -6.14
C ALA A 299 -2.39 13.81 -7.24
N VAL A 300 -1.60 14.09 -8.29
CA VAL A 300 -2.05 14.89 -9.46
C VAL A 300 -3.19 14.21 -10.19
N PHE A 301 -3.13 12.89 -10.39
CA PHE A 301 -4.20 12.13 -11.06
C PHE A 301 -5.43 11.92 -10.17
N GLY A 302 -5.33 12.13 -8.86
CA GLY A 302 -6.43 11.95 -7.93
C GLY A 302 -6.49 10.54 -7.33
N THR A 303 -5.35 9.99 -6.94
CA THR A 303 -5.28 8.75 -6.16
C THR A 303 -4.31 8.91 -4.99
N SER A 304 -4.25 7.92 -4.10
CA SER A 304 -3.35 7.97 -2.95
C SER A 304 -1.89 7.74 -3.33
N THR A 305 -1.02 7.78 -2.31
CA THR A 305 0.43 7.52 -2.42
C THR A 305 0.71 6.24 -3.20
N THR A 306 1.56 6.35 -4.21
CA THR A 306 1.96 5.25 -5.09
C THR A 306 3.29 4.69 -4.62
N THR A 307 3.33 3.42 -4.27
CA THR A 307 4.47 2.76 -3.63
C THR A 307 4.89 1.47 -4.35
N THR A 308 6.06 0.94 -4.00
CA THR A 308 6.60 -0.31 -4.56
C THR A 308 5.87 -1.52 -3.97
N TYR A 309 5.41 -2.43 -4.82
CA TYR A 309 4.60 -3.61 -4.47
C TYR A 309 5.45 -4.85 -4.17
N ILE A 310 5.11 -5.55 -3.08
CA ILE A 310 5.78 -6.80 -2.67
C ILE A 310 5.53 -7.94 -3.68
N GLU A 311 4.47 -7.88 -4.43
CA GLU A 311 4.12 -8.79 -5.53
C GLU A 311 5.17 -8.78 -6.64
N SER A 312 6.04 -7.77 -6.69
CA SER A 312 7.24 -7.75 -7.53
C SER A 312 8.12 -9.00 -7.31
N ALA A 313 8.06 -9.60 -6.12
CA ALA A 313 8.75 -10.85 -5.82
C ALA A 313 8.37 -11.98 -6.78
N SER A 314 7.13 -12.00 -7.30
CA SER A 314 6.66 -13.02 -8.23
C SER A 314 7.41 -12.94 -9.57
N GLY A 315 7.51 -11.75 -10.17
CA GLY A 315 8.26 -11.57 -11.41
C GLY A 315 9.76 -11.72 -11.23
N VAL A 316 10.27 -11.26 -10.09
CA VAL A 316 11.69 -11.44 -9.76
C VAL A 316 12.04 -12.92 -9.60
N SER A 317 11.13 -13.74 -9.06
CA SER A 317 11.27 -15.21 -9.00
C SER A 317 11.28 -15.87 -10.38
N GLU A 318 10.60 -15.27 -11.37
CA GLU A 318 10.66 -15.69 -12.78
C GLU A 318 11.97 -15.29 -13.49
N GLY A 319 12.82 -14.53 -12.82
CA GLY A 319 14.10 -14.08 -13.37
C GLY A 319 14.12 -12.62 -13.83
N GLY A 320 13.10 -11.83 -13.55
CA GLY A 320 13.10 -10.38 -13.78
C GLY A 320 14.21 -9.68 -12.98
N ARG A 321 15.02 -8.88 -13.63
CA ARG A 321 16.19 -8.22 -13.01
C ARG A 321 16.38 -6.78 -13.48
N THR A 322 15.67 -6.36 -14.52
CA THR A 322 15.91 -5.08 -15.20
C THR A 322 14.65 -4.22 -15.29
N GLY A 323 14.82 -2.97 -15.72
CA GLY A 323 13.72 -2.06 -15.96
C GLY A 323 12.72 -2.53 -17.04
N LEU A 324 13.10 -3.50 -17.88
CA LEU A 324 12.18 -4.04 -18.89
C LEU A 324 10.99 -4.77 -18.25
N THR A 325 11.20 -5.42 -17.11
CA THR A 325 10.12 -6.00 -16.27
C THR A 325 9.12 -4.91 -15.87
N SER A 326 9.58 -3.80 -15.28
CA SER A 326 8.71 -2.68 -14.88
C SER A 326 8.02 -2.02 -16.08
N PHE A 327 8.72 -1.90 -17.22
CA PHE A 327 8.11 -1.41 -18.46
C PHE A 327 6.94 -2.29 -18.92
N THR A 328 7.12 -3.60 -18.85
CA THR A 328 6.06 -4.55 -19.20
C THR A 328 4.85 -4.42 -18.27
N ILE A 329 5.08 -4.21 -16.97
CA ILE A 329 4.00 -3.93 -15.99
C ILE A 329 3.22 -2.67 -16.39
N ALA A 330 3.93 -1.58 -16.75
CA ALA A 330 3.29 -0.34 -17.20
C ALA A 330 2.40 -0.55 -18.45
N VAL A 331 2.90 -1.33 -19.44
CA VAL A 331 2.13 -1.67 -20.64
C VAL A 331 0.88 -2.49 -20.26
N CYS A 332 0.99 -3.44 -19.36
CA CYS A 332 -0.16 -4.22 -18.89
C CYS A 332 -1.21 -3.35 -18.21
N PHE A 333 -0.82 -2.38 -17.36
CA PHE A 333 -1.75 -1.42 -16.77
C PHE A 333 -2.41 -0.52 -17.84
N ALA A 334 -1.67 -0.10 -18.87
CA ALA A 334 -2.22 0.67 -19.97
C ALA A 334 -3.29 -0.12 -20.77
N ILE A 335 -3.05 -1.41 -20.98
CA ILE A 335 -4.04 -2.30 -21.61
C ILE A 335 -5.25 -2.47 -20.67
N ALA A 336 -5.05 -2.63 -19.37
CA ALA A 336 -6.12 -2.81 -18.39
C ALA A 336 -7.08 -1.61 -18.31
N LEU A 337 -6.66 -0.38 -18.67
CA LEU A 337 -7.53 0.79 -18.77
C LEU A 337 -8.74 0.58 -19.68
N MET A 338 -8.60 -0.22 -20.75
CA MET A 338 -9.69 -0.52 -21.68
C MET A 338 -10.72 -1.50 -21.09
N PHE A 339 -10.39 -2.18 -20.01
CA PHE A 339 -11.23 -3.16 -19.34
C PHE A 339 -11.91 -2.60 -18.08
N SER A 340 -12.05 -1.27 -17.98
CA SER A 340 -12.65 -0.61 -16.82
C SER A 340 -14.02 -1.16 -16.39
N PRO A 341 -14.98 -1.52 -17.30
CA PRO A 341 -16.26 -2.07 -16.86
C PRO A 341 -16.13 -3.39 -16.12
N LEU A 342 -15.13 -4.20 -16.54
CA LEU A 342 -14.86 -5.50 -15.90
C LEU A 342 -14.37 -5.32 -14.47
N PHE A 343 -13.43 -4.42 -14.24
CA PHE A 343 -12.88 -4.14 -12.91
C PHE A 343 -13.89 -3.45 -11.99
N LEU A 344 -14.70 -2.52 -12.53
CA LEU A 344 -15.70 -1.78 -11.79
C LEU A 344 -16.96 -2.59 -11.46
N ALA A 345 -17.19 -3.72 -12.15
CA ALA A 345 -18.25 -4.66 -11.81
C ALA A 345 -17.94 -5.51 -10.57
N ILE A 346 -16.69 -5.51 -10.11
CA ILE A 346 -16.24 -6.32 -8.97
C ILE A 346 -16.86 -5.78 -7.68
N PRO A 347 -17.67 -6.60 -6.96
CA PRO A 347 -18.32 -6.16 -5.73
C PRO A 347 -17.35 -6.12 -4.55
N GLY A 348 -17.64 -5.31 -3.52
CA GLY A 348 -16.90 -5.29 -2.25
C GLY A 348 -16.78 -6.67 -1.58
N ALA A 349 -17.78 -7.50 -1.78
CA ALA A 349 -17.77 -8.90 -1.33
C ALA A 349 -16.63 -9.75 -1.94
N ALA A 350 -16.14 -9.40 -3.13
CA ALA A 350 -14.99 -10.07 -3.75
C ALA A 350 -13.64 -9.43 -3.39
N THR A 351 -13.62 -8.14 -3.10
CA THR A 351 -12.38 -7.43 -2.73
C THR A 351 -12.03 -7.55 -1.25
N GLY A 352 -13.02 -7.66 -0.36
CA GLY A 352 -12.83 -7.81 1.08
C GLY A 352 -11.94 -8.99 1.47
N PRO A 353 -12.17 -10.21 0.94
CA PRO A 353 -11.31 -11.37 1.16
C PRO A 353 -9.85 -11.14 0.78
N VAL A 354 -9.60 -10.43 -0.32
CA VAL A 354 -8.23 -10.11 -0.77
C VAL A 354 -7.55 -9.14 0.18
N LEU A 355 -8.25 -8.09 0.64
CA LEU A 355 -7.74 -7.18 1.66
C LEU A 355 -7.33 -7.94 2.94
N PHE A 356 -8.13 -8.92 3.37
CA PHE A 356 -7.79 -9.76 4.51
C PHE A 356 -6.49 -10.54 4.26
N ILE A 357 -6.35 -11.19 3.11
CA ILE A 357 -5.17 -11.99 2.77
C ILE A 357 -3.91 -11.11 2.65
N VAL A 358 -4.03 -9.92 2.04
CA VAL A 358 -2.94 -8.93 2.01
C VAL A 358 -2.54 -8.53 3.43
N GLY A 359 -3.51 -8.31 4.31
CA GLY A 359 -3.26 -8.04 5.73
C GLY A 359 -2.46 -9.14 6.41
N VAL A 360 -2.78 -10.42 6.13
CA VAL A 360 -2.01 -11.58 6.63
C VAL A 360 -0.57 -11.56 6.12
N MET A 361 -0.35 -11.24 4.85
CA MET A 361 1.00 -11.15 4.28
C MET A 361 1.83 -10.04 4.94
N MET A 362 1.20 -8.88 5.17
CA MET A 362 1.85 -7.73 5.82
C MET A 362 2.09 -7.94 7.32
N ALA A 363 1.32 -8.80 7.97
CA ALA A 363 1.52 -9.15 9.38
C ALA A 363 2.70 -10.11 9.61
N SER A 364 3.28 -10.69 8.58
CA SER A 364 4.36 -11.70 8.70
C SER A 364 5.58 -11.28 9.54
N PRO A 365 6.00 -9.98 9.61
CA PRO A 365 7.14 -9.56 10.44
C PRO A 365 6.92 -9.71 11.96
N VAL A 366 5.69 -9.98 12.42
CA VAL A 366 5.40 -10.25 13.85
C VAL A 366 6.27 -11.36 14.43
N ARG A 367 6.55 -12.38 13.63
CA ARG A 367 7.39 -13.53 14.04
C ARG A 367 8.82 -13.15 14.43
N ASP A 368 9.31 -12.03 13.91
CA ASP A 368 10.69 -11.57 14.10
C ASP A 368 10.82 -10.56 15.25
N ILE A 369 9.71 -10.25 15.94
CA ILE A 369 9.68 -9.41 17.15
C ILE A 369 10.10 -10.27 18.35
N ASP A 370 11.00 -9.74 19.18
CA ASP A 370 11.38 -10.41 20.44
C ASP A 370 10.28 -10.19 21.50
N TRP A 371 9.41 -11.18 21.65
CA TRP A 371 8.33 -11.16 22.63
C TRP A 371 8.77 -11.46 24.07
N SER A 372 10.03 -11.87 24.27
CA SER A 372 10.59 -12.12 25.60
C SER A 372 11.09 -10.85 26.28
N ASP A 373 11.52 -9.84 25.52
CA ASP A 373 11.85 -8.50 26.05
C ASP A 373 10.61 -7.59 26.05
N TYR A 374 9.98 -7.44 27.20
CA TYR A 374 8.79 -6.59 27.34
C TYR A 374 9.03 -5.12 27.00
N SER A 375 10.28 -4.63 27.04
CA SER A 375 10.59 -3.27 26.60
C SER A 375 10.47 -3.08 25.09
N GLU A 376 10.47 -4.18 24.31
CA GLU A 376 10.23 -4.24 22.88
C GLU A 376 8.79 -4.71 22.58
N ALA A 377 8.34 -5.77 23.28
CA ALA A 377 7.05 -6.41 23.05
C ALA A 377 5.85 -5.51 23.35
N ILE A 378 5.85 -4.77 24.47
CA ILE A 378 4.72 -3.90 24.83
C ILE A 378 4.51 -2.77 23.81
N PRO A 379 5.52 -1.98 23.42
CA PRO A 379 5.34 -0.95 22.38
C PRO A 379 4.90 -1.53 21.04
N ALA A 380 5.45 -2.68 20.64
CA ALA A 380 5.05 -3.36 19.42
C ALA A 380 3.58 -3.76 19.46
N PHE A 381 3.12 -4.35 20.58
CA PHE A 381 1.73 -4.75 20.75
C PHE A 381 0.78 -3.55 20.75
N VAL A 382 1.14 -2.44 21.45
CA VAL A 382 0.37 -1.19 21.43
C VAL A 382 0.21 -0.68 20.00
N THR A 383 1.32 -0.63 19.24
CA THR A 383 1.30 -0.19 17.83
C THR A 383 0.33 -1.02 17.01
N MET A 384 0.46 -2.34 17.04
CA MET A 384 -0.33 -3.26 16.23
C MET A 384 -1.80 -3.29 16.62
N LEU A 385 -2.11 -3.26 17.91
CA LEU A 385 -3.48 -3.37 18.42
C LEU A 385 -4.28 -2.08 18.19
N LEU A 386 -3.66 -0.93 18.41
CA LEU A 386 -4.39 0.33 18.31
C LEU A 386 -4.73 0.72 16.88
N MET A 387 -3.97 0.31 15.87
CA MET A 387 -4.29 0.62 14.48
C MET A 387 -5.71 0.19 14.07
N PRO A 388 -6.10 -1.09 14.20
CA PRO A 388 -7.46 -1.51 13.86
C PRO A 388 -8.51 -1.03 14.88
N LEU A 389 -8.20 -0.95 16.18
CA LEU A 389 -9.18 -0.58 17.20
C LEU A 389 -9.53 0.91 17.19
N ALA A 390 -8.53 1.78 16.98
CA ALA A 390 -8.75 3.21 16.86
C ALA A 390 -9.14 3.66 15.44
N TYR A 391 -9.19 2.74 14.47
CA TYR A 391 -9.37 3.07 13.04
C TYR A 391 -8.34 4.08 12.53
N SER A 392 -7.12 4.05 13.07
CA SER A 392 -6.08 5.04 12.81
C SER A 392 -4.69 4.41 12.82
N ILE A 393 -4.08 4.35 11.64
CA ILE A 393 -2.67 3.93 11.51
C ILE A 393 -1.77 4.92 12.24
N SER A 394 -2.04 6.23 12.11
CA SER A 394 -1.24 7.29 12.74
C SER A 394 -1.21 7.18 14.25
N ASP A 395 -2.37 6.97 14.90
CA ASP A 395 -2.44 6.85 16.36
C ASP A 395 -1.72 5.60 16.84
N GLY A 396 -1.83 4.49 16.13
CA GLY A 396 -1.07 3.29 16.43
C GLY A 396 0.46 3.52 16.40
N ILE A 397 0.96 4.21 15.35
CA ILE A 397 2.38 4.57 15.23
C ILE A 397 2.80 5.49 16.38
N MET A 398 2.06 6.59 16.58
CA MET A 398 2.42 7.61 17.56
C MET A 398 2.42 7.06 18.98
N LEU A 399 1.35 6.37 19.41
CA LEU A 399 1.26 5.79 20.75
C LEU A 399 2.28 4.68 20.96
N GLY A 400 2.56 3.88 19.93
CA GLY A 400 3.61 2.88 19.99
C GLY A 400 5.00 3.48 20.19
N MET A 401 5.33 4.54 19.43
CA MET A 401 6.62 5.24 19.57
C MET A 401 6.77 5.96 20.90
N ILE A 402 5.71 6.62 21.40
CA ILE A 402 5.67 7.21 22.74
C ILE A 402 5.92 6.11 23.80
N THR A 403 5.21 5.00 23.70
CA THR A 403 5.34 3.87 24.62
C THR A 403 6.75 3.29 24.60
N TYR A 404 7.34 3.09 23.41
CA TYR A 404 8.72 2.61 23.28
C TYR A 404 9.71 3.54 23.98
N THR A 405 9.60 4.83 23.69
CA THR A 405 10.51 5.85 24.23
C THR A 405 10.41 5.91 25.76
N LEU A 406 9.19 6.00 26.29
CA LEU A 406 8.97 6.14 27.72
C LEU A 406 9.34 4.86 28.52
N LEU A 407 8.94 3.67 28.06
CA LEU A 407 9.23 2.41 28.75
C LEU A 407 10.73 2.12 28.76
N ASN A 408 11.45 2.31 27.65
CA ASN A 408 12.89 2.12 27.63
C ASN A 408 13.63 3.15 28.50
N ALA A 409 13.15 4.40 28.55
CA ALA A 409 13.72 5.43 29.41
C ALA A 409 13.52 5.09 30.90
N LEU A 410 12.30 4.76 31.30
CA LEU A 410 11.94 4.45 32.69
C LEU A 410 12.56 3.14 33.20
N SER A 411 12.81 2.18 32.30
CA SER A 411 13.49 0.91 32.62
C SER A 411 15.02 0.99 32.61
N GLY A 412 15.60 2.18 32.49
CA GLY A 412 17.05 2.40 32.51
C GLY A 412 17.77 2.03 31.21
N LYS A 413 17.04 1.74 30.14
CA LYS A 413 17.57 1.38 28.81
C LYS A 413 17.73 2.62 27.90
N LEU A 414 18.06 3.80 28.44
CA LEU A 414 18.18 5.08 27.71
C LEU A 414 19.03 5.00 26.45
N LYS A 415 20.07 4.16 26.45
CA LYS A 415 20.96 3.97 25.29
C LYS A 415 20.26 3.34 24.05
N LYS A 416 19.12 2.67 24.25
CA LYS A 416 18.31 2.11 23.16
C LYS A 416 17.48 3.18 22.43
N VAL A 417 17.25 4.33 23.05
CA VAL A 417 16.39 5.38 22.52
C VAL A 417 17.24 6.42 21.82
N SER A 418 17.08 6.52 20.48
CA SER A 418 17.77 7.54 19.69
C SER A 418 17.25 8.95 20.00
N VAL A 419 18.06 9.97 19.77
CA VAL A 419 17.64 11.38 19.92
C VAL A 419 16.42 11.68 19.06
N MET A 420 16.34 11.10 17.85
CA MET A 420 15.21 11.26 16.97
C MET A 420 13.92 10.70 17.59
N MET A 421 13.98 9.53 18.26
CA MET A 421 12.82 8.95 18.96
C MET A 421 12.31 9.86 20.08
N TRP A 422 13.20 10.56 20.80
CA TRP A 422 12.80 11.56 21.80
C TRP A 422 12.09 12.76 21.14
N ILE A 423 12.63 13.29 20.04
CA ILE A 423 12.01 14.40 19.30
C ILE A 423 10.61 13.99 18.85
N LEU A 424 10.48 12.80 18.25
CA LEU A 424 9.19 12.29 17.78
C LEU A 424 8.21 12.08 18.92
N ALA A 425 8.62 11.47 20.03
CA ALA A 425 7.76 11.25 21.19
C ALA A 425 7.23 12.58 21.76
N VAL A 426 8.08 13.60 21.89
CA VAL A 426 7.67 14.94 22.35
C VAL A 426 6.67 15.58 21.38
N LEU A 427 6.94 15.53 20.06
CA LEU A 427 6.03 16.07 19.06
C LEU A 427 4.66 15.37 19.07
N PHE A 428 4.63 14.05 19.25
CA PHE A 428 3.39 13.26 19.31
C PHE A 428 2.61 13.52 20.60
N ILE A 429 3.29 13.67 21.75
CA ILE A 429 2.64 14.07 23.01
C ILE A 429 2.05 15.46 22.86
N LEU A 430 2.79 16.42 22.31
CA LEU A 430 2.29 17.78 22.07
C LEU A 430 1.03 17.77 21.19
N ARG A 431 1.00 16.93 20.14
CA ARG A 431 -0.21 16.78 19.31
C ARG A 431 -1.43 16.34 20.15
N TYR A 432 -1.29 15.33 21.03
CA TYR A 432 -2.41 14.86 21.86
C TYR A 432 -2.83 15.83 22.97
N VAL A 433 -1.95 16.75 23.36
CA VAL A 433 -2.24 17.75 24.41
C VAL A 433 -2.83 19.04 23.82
N LEU A 434 -2.45 19.38 22.58
CA LEU A 434 -2.85 20.66 21.95
C LEU A 434 -4.06 20.52 21.01
N ILE A 435 -4.42 19.33 20.60
CA ILE A 435 -5.58 18.98 19.76
C ILE A 435 -6.53 18.08 20.54
#